data_057a5818947a9349071fa68f3f976816
#
_entry.id   057a5818947a9349071fa68f3f976816
#
_cell.length_a   1.000
_cell.length_b   1.000
_cell.length_c   1.000
_cell.angle_alpha   90.00
_cell.angle_beta   90.00
_cell.angle_gamma   90.00
#
_symmetry.space_group_name_H-M   'P 1'
#
loop_
_entity.id
_entity.type
_entity.pdbx_description
1 polymer ?
#
loop_
_entity_poly.entity_id
_entity_poly.type
_entity_poly.pdbx_seq_one_letter_code
_entity_poly.pdbx_strand_id
1 'polypeptide(L)'
;MNQNKALELTKDIATDIIGGILIAVGVYNFAAAAKFPMVGVNGIALIFYQLFGLPIGTVALILNIPIAICCFRLLGRRFFLNSVRTIIITSIIMDAIAPLFPVYQGDRLLSAICCGVLSGLGYAMIYMRDSSTGGSDFIMMSIKALNPHLSLGNIAFALDAVIVILGTVIVSRDVDSLIYGLIVSYLLSLVMDKVMYGIDEGKLALIVTDPEHSTEICFKIDEVLGRGSTILNGMGSYSKDDKHIIMCACNNKQMYGIRKLIKTIDPK
;
A
#
# COMPACT_ATOMS: atom_id res chain seq x y z
N MET A 1 32.30 9.39 -6.61
CA MET A 1 30.87 9.07 -6.35
C MET A 1 30.28 10.30 -5.68
N ASN A 2 29.30 11.00 -6.29
CA ASN A 2 28.79 12.28 -5.77
C ASN A 2 28.23 12.10 -4.35
N GLN A 3 28.55 13.02 -3.44
CA GLN A 3 28.07 13.03 -2.04
C GLN A 3 26.54 12.81 -1.94
N ASN A 4 25.77 13.33 -2.87
CA ASN A 4 24.32 13.13 -2.92
C ASN A 4 23.92 11.66 -3.14
N LYS A 5 24.66 10.88 -3.95
CA LYS A 5 24.36 9.45 -4.15
C LYS A 5 24.67 8.61 -2.93
N ALA A 6 25.72 8.94 -2.20
CA ALA A 6 26.06 8.25 -0.95
C ALA A 6 25.00 8.53 0.13
N LEU A 7 24.55 9.77 0.23
CA LEU A 7 23.50 10.16 1.18
C LEU A 7 22.15 9.44 0.89
N GLU A 8 21.76 9.36 -0.38
CA GLU A 8 20.53 8.64 -0.76
C GLU A 8 20.65 7.14 -0.47
N LEU A 9 21.80 6.51 -0.77
CA LEU A 9 22.01 5.11 -0.44
C LEU A 9 21.96 4.85 1.08
N THR A 10 22.49 5.77 1.89
CA THR A 10 22.43 5.64 3.37
C THR A 10 20.98 5.74 3.86
N LYS A 11 20.18 6.64 3.29
CA LYS A 11 18.74 6.74 3.59
C LYS A 11 17.99 5.49 3.19
N ASP A 12 18.29 4.93 2.00
CA ASP A 12 17.66 3.70 1.52
C ASP A 12 17.92 2.54 2.47
N ILE A 13 19.21 2.34 2.86
CA ILE A 13 19.61 1.28 3.80
C ILE A 13 18.95 1.48 5.18
N ALA A 14 18.91 2.71 5.68
CA ALA A 14 18.27 3.00 6.96
C ALA A 14 16.76 2.68 6.90
N THR A 15 16.11 3.02 5.79
CA THR A 15 14.69 2.69 5.58
C THR A 15 14.48 1.18 5.46
N ASP A 16 15.36 0.45 4.74
CA ASP A 16 15.31 -1.00 4.64
C ASP A 16 15.46 -1.68 6.01
N ILE A 17 16.35 -1.15 6.87
CA ILE A 17 16.52 -1.68 8.23
C ILE A 17 15.31 -1.41 9.09
N ILE A 18 14.82 -0.17 9.16
CA ILE A 18 13.67 0.18 9.99
C ILE A 18 12.41 -0.55 9.50
N GLY A 19 12.13 -0.48 8.21
CA GLY A 19 11.01 -1.19 7.60
C GLY A 19 11.11 -2.70 7.79
N GLY A 20 12.31 -3.26 7.62
CA GLY A 20 12.59 -4.67 7.85
C GLY A 20 12.34 -5.10 9.29
N ILE A 21 12.74 -4.30 10.29
CA ILE A 21 12.46 -4.58 11.72
C ILE A 21 10.94 -4.57 11.97
N LEU A 22 10.21 -3.58 11.46
CA LEU A 22 8.76 -3.51 11.63
C LEU A 22 8.05 -4.74 11.04
N ILE A 23 8.43 -5.15 9.83
CA ILE A 23 7.90 -6.35 9.17
C ILE A 23 8.27 -7.60 9.98
N ALA A 24 9.53 -7.74 10.36
CA ALA A 24 10.03 -8.91 11.05
C ALA A 24 9.37 -9.10 12.42
N VAL A 25 9.20 -8.04 13.19
CA VAL A 25 8.49 -8.07 14.46
C VAL A 25 7.02 -8.45 14.24
N GLY A 26 6.34 -7.85 13.26
CA GLY A 26 4.98 -8.20 12.90
C GLY A 26 4.81 -9.67 12.55
N VAL A 27 5.68 -10.21 11.72
CA VAL A 27 5.60 -11.60 11.25
C VAL A 27 6.04 -12.59 12.33
N TYR A 28 7.23 -12.42 12.88
CA TYR A 28 7.83 -13.40 13.79
C TYR A 28 7.22 -13.33 15.20
N ASN A 29 7.14 -12.12 15.79
CA ASN A 29 6.77 -11.96 17.18
C ASN A 29 5.25 -11.94 17.41
N PHE A 30 4.45 -11.62 16.38
CA PHE A 30 3.00 -11.63 16.45
C PHE A 30 2.36 -12.76 15.63
N ALA A 31 2.55 -12.82 14.31
CA ALA A 31 1.85 -13.77 13.47
C ALA A 31 2.28 -15.22 13.72
N ALA A 32 3.59 -15.49 13.76
CA ALA A 32 4.11 -16.83 14.02
C ALA A 32 3.72 -17.34 15.41
N ALA A 33 3.79 -16.46 16.40
CA ALA A 33 3.43 -16.77 17.79
C ALA A 33 1.94 -17.10 17.97
N ALA A 34 1.07 -16.34 17.31
CA ALA A 34 -0.38 -16.55 17.37
C ALA A 34 -0.89 -17.66 16.42
N LYS A 35 -0.01 -18.24 15.60
CA LYS A 35 -0.28 -19.35 14.67
C LYS A 35 -1.41 -19.06 13.68
N PHE A 36 -1.48 -17.84 13.14
CA PHE A 36 -2.38 -17.53 12.04
C PHE A 36 -1.60 -17.30 10.73
N PRO A 37 -2.25 -17.51 9.56
CA PRO A 37 -1.59 -17.33 8.28
C PRO A 37 -1.19 -15.87 8.07
N MET A 38 -0.03 -15.66 7.47
CA MET A 38 0.51 -14.36 7.09
C MET A 38 0.37 -14.18 5.58
N VAL A 39 0.58 -12.95 5.13
CA VAL A 39 0.40 -12.50 3.75
C VAL A 39 1.71 -12.57 2.96
N GLY A 40 1.58 -12.57 1.64
CA GLY A 40 2.71 -12.54 0.72
C GLY A 40 3.60 -13.77 0.78
N VAL A 41 4.84 -13.65 0.28
CA VAL A 41 5.84 -14.72 0.35
C VAL A 41 6.26 -15.02 1.79
N ASN A 42 6.21 -14.02 2.68
CA ASN A 42 6.41 -14.25 4.10
C ASN A 42 5.32 -15.19 4.68
N GLY A 43 4.08 -15.12 4.17
CA GLY A 43 3.02 -16.06 4.51
C GLY A 43 3.35 -17.49 4.08
N ILE A 44 3.86 -17.67 2.87
CA ILE A 44 4.30 -18.99 2.38
C ILE A 44 5.50 -19.46 3.22
N ALA A 45 6.48 -18.60 3.48
CA ALA A 45 7.63 -18.95 4.32
C ALA A 45 7.20 -19.33 5.76
N LEU A 46 6.17 -18.67 6.31
CA LEU A 46 5.60 -18.99 7.61
C LEU A 46 4.93 -20.38 7.62
N ILE A 47 4.30 -20.80 6.52
CA ILE A 47 3.79 -22.15 6.37
C ILE A 47 4.93 -23.18 6.50
N PHE A 48 6.05 -22.95 5.81
CA PHE A 48 7.24 -23.82 5.92
C PHE A 48 7.83 -23.80 7.33
N TYR A 49 7.84 -22.66 7.99
CA TYR A 49 8.29 -22.56 9.39
C TYR A 49 7.41 -23.38 10.33
N GLN A 50 6.08 -23.30 10.18
CA GLN A 50 5.13 -24.02 11.04
C GLN A 50 5.12 -25.53 10.80
N LEU A 51 5.37 -25.98 9.55
CA LEU A 51 5.37 -27.39 9.18
C LEU A 51 6.73 -28.08 9.42
N PHE A 52 7.82 -27.37 9.14
CA PHE A 52 9.16 -27.97 9.06
C PHE A 52 10.19 -27.31 9.97
N GLY A 53 9.84 -26.20 10.65
CA GLY A 53 10.78 -25.44 11.49
C GLY A 53 11.86 -24.67 10.70
N LEU A 54 11.68 -24.45 9.38
CA LEU A 54 12.65 -23.77 8.56
C LEU A 54 12.64 -22.25 8.82
N PRO A 55 13.80 -21.55 8.85
CA PRO A 55 13.87 -20.13 9.08
C PRO A 55 13.06 -19.32 8.04
N ILE A 56 12.23 -18.38 8.51
CA ILE A 56 11.27 -17.64 7.66
C ILE A 56 12.01 -16.81 6.61
N GLY A 57 13.03 -16.06 7.02
CA GLY A 57 13.81 -15.19 6.13
C GLY A 57 14.56 -15.98 5.06
N THR A 58 15.17 -17.11 5.43
CA THR A 58 15.88 -17.98 4.49
C THR A 58 14.95 -18.57 3.44
N VAL A 59 13.78 -19.07 3.86
CA VAL A 59 12.77 -19.60 2.93
C VAL A 59 12.23 -18.49 2.02
N ALA A 60 11.93 -17.32 2.57
CA ALA A 60 11.50 -16.16 1.80
C ALA A 60 12.55 -15.75 0.76
N LEU A 61 13.85 -15.73 1.14
CA LEU A 61 14.93 -15.43 0.22
C LEU A 61 14.99 -16.41 -0.96
N ILE A 62 14.90 -17.70 -0.70
CA ILE A 62 14.91 -18.75 -1.74
C ILE A 62 13.73 -18.62 -2.68
N LEU A 63 12.51 -18.40 -2.16
CA LEU A 63 11.30 -18.24 -2.94
C LEU A 63 11.33 -16.96 -3.80
N ASN A 64 12.01 -15.93 -3.35
CA ASN A 64 12.16 -14.69 -4.08
C ASN A 64 13.00 -14.80 -5.36
N ILE A 65 13.94 -15.73 -5.43
CA ILE A 65 14.85 -15.87 -6.57
C ILE A 65 14.08 -16.08 -7.90
N PRO A 66 13.22 -17.12 -8.04
CA PRO A 66 12.51 -17.35 -9.29
C PRO A 66 11.54 -16.22 -9.64
N ILE A 67 10.87 -15.65 -8.64
CA ILE A 67 9.91 -14.54 -8.84
C ILE A 67 10.64 -13.30 -9.35
N ALA A 68 11.76 -12.96 -8.73
CA ALA A 68 12.59 -11.83 -9.13
C ALA A 68 13.09 -11.96 -10.57
N ILE A 69 13.52 -13.15 -10.99
CA ILE A 69 13.96 -13.42 -12.37
C ILE A 69 12.81 -13.20 -13.36
N CYS A 70 11.60 -13.69 -13.05
CA CYS A 70 10.42 -13.53 -13.90
C CYS A 70 10.00 -12.06 -14.05
N CYS A 71 10.04 -11.29 -12.96
CA CYS A 71 9.57 -9.90 -12.93
C CYS A 71 10.64 -8.87 -13.35
N PHE A 72 11.89 -9.27 -13.49
CA PHE A 72 13.02 -8.38 -13.81
C PHE A 72 12.79 -7.50 -15.04
N ARG A 73 12.19 -8.06 -16.09
CA ARG A 73 11.94 -7.34 -17.37
C ARG A 73 10.88 -6.25 -17.24
N LEU A 74 9.92 -6.39 -16.31
CA LEU A 74 8.81 -5.46 -16.14
C LEU A 74 9.17 -4.30 -15.21
N LEU A 75 9.93 -4.57 -14.15
CA LEU A 75 10.18 -3.60 -13.08
C LEU A 75 11.46 -2.77 -13.26
N GLY A 76 12.32 -3.16 -14.18
CA GLY A 76 13.54 -2.43 -14.50
C GLY A 76 14.71 -2.69 -13.55
N ARG A 77 15.93 -2.41 -14.04
CA ARG A 77 17.18 -2.75 -13.35
C ARG A 77 17.35 -2.04 -12.00
N ARG A 78 16.94 -0.76 -11.90
CA ARG A 78 17.13 0.02 -10.66
C ARG A 78 16.28 -0.52 -9.52
N PHE A 79 15.00 -0.72 -9.77
CA PHE A 79 14.07 -1.31 -8.80
C PHE A 79 14.55 -2.70 -8.36
N PHE A 80 14.97 -3.54 -9.31
CA PHE A 80 15.48 -4.87 -9.01
C PHE A 80 16.69 -4.86 -8.08
N LEU A 81 17.71 -4.02 -8.37
CA LEU A 81 18.90 -3.93 -7.53
C LEU A 81 18.62 -3.41 -6.11
N ASN A 82 17.73 -2.44 -5.99
CA ASN A 82 17.26 -1.95 -4.70
C ASN A 82 16.55 -3.08 -3.94
N SER A 83 15.65 -3.80 -4.60
CA SER A 83 14.89 -4.89 -3.98
C SER A 83 15.76 -6.06 -3.54
N VAL A 84 16.79 -6.44 -4.32
CA VAL A 84 17.76 -7.47 -3.90
C VAL A 84 18.43 -7.08 -2.59
N ARG A 85 18.86 -5.82 -2.45
CA ARG A 85 19.43 -5.31 -1.20
C ARG A 85 18.42 -5.42 -0.05
N THR A 86 17.21 -4.95 -0.25
CA THR A 86 16.14 -4.99 0.77
C THR A 86 15.79 -6.41 1.17
N ILE A 87 15.66 -7.34 0.21
CA ILE A 87 15.39 -8.77 0.48
C ILE A 87 16.48 -9.36 1.38
N ILE A 88 17.75 -9.11 1.09
CA ILE A 88 18.85 -9.62 1.91
C ILE A 88 18.78 -9.04 3.33
N ILE A 89 18.62 -7.72 3.45
CA ILE A 89 18.52 -7.03 4.75
C ILE A 89 17.34 -7.56 5.56
N THR A 90 16.15 -7.62 4.97
CA THR A 90 14.94 -8.08 5.66
C THR A 90 15.00 -9.55 6.05
N SER A 91 15.59 -10.41 5.21
CA SER A 91 15.79 -11.84 5.55
C SER A 91 16.73 -12.02 6.74
N ILE A 92 17.84 -11.29 6.80
CA ILE A 92 18.76 -11.32 7.94
C ILE A 92 18.06 -10.81 9.20
N ILE A 93 17.30 -9.72 9.10
CA ILE A 93 16.56 -9.16 10.24
C ILE A 93 15.52 -10.17 10.74
N MET A 94 14.81 -10.83 9.84
CA MET A 94 13.80 -11.82 10.18
C MET A 94 14.37 -13.02 10.94
N ASP A 95 15.52 -13.55 10.52
CA ASP A 95 16.10 -14.76 11.08
C ASP A 95 17.01 -14.50 12.28
N ALA A 96 17.73 -13.36 12.32
CA ALA A 96 18.73 -13.07 13.33
C ALA A 96 18.28 -12.03 14.38
N ILE A 97 17.46 -11.05 14.00
CA ILE A 97 17.09 -9.93 14.87
C ILE A 97 15.70 -10.11 15.48
N ALA A 98 14.72 -10.55 14.71
CA ALA A 98 13.36 -10.74 15.22
C ALA A 98 13.27 -11.71 16.41
N PRO A 99 14.02 -12.83 16.46
CA PRO A 99 13.99 -13.73 17.62
C PRO A 99 14.52 -13.13 18.93
N LEU A 100 15.24 -11.99 18.86
CA LEU A 100 15.75 -11.28 20.05
C LEU A 100 14.64 -10.46 20.75
N PHE A 101 13.57 -10.15 20.05
CA PHE A 101 12.43 -9.43 20.63
C PHE A 101 11.50 -10.39 21.36
N PRO A 102 10.79 -9.91 22.40
CA PRO A 102 9.84 -10.75 23.13
C PRO A 102 8.69 -11.19 22.22
N VAL A 103 8.36 -12.47 22.29
CA VAL A 103 7.22 -13.05 21.57
C VAL A 103 5.94 -12.69 22.31
N TYR A 104 4.96 -12.16 21.61
CA TYR A 104 3.68 -11.80 22.20
C TYR A 104 2.82 -13.06 22.40
N GLN A 105 2.35 -13.29 23.63
CA GLN A 105 1.56 -14.46 24.04
C GLN A 105 0.14 -14.07 24.53
N GLY A 106 -0.33 -12.89 24.17
CA GLY A 106 -1.64 -12.39 24.57
C GLY A 106 -2.75 -12.74 23.59
N ASP A 107 -3.72 -11.84 23.48
CA ASP A 107 -4.89 -12.00 22.63
C ASP A 107 -4.58 -12.10 21.13
N ARG A 108 -5.18 -13.06 20.44
CA ARG A 108 -4.94 -13.30 19.00
C ARG A 108 -5.42 -12.15 18.12
N LEU A 109 -6.52 -11.48 18.46
CA LEU A 109 -7.01 -10.33 17.72
C LEU A 109 -6.03 -9.16 17.83
N LEU A 110 -5.50 -8.91 19.02
CA LEU A 110 -4.50 -7.86 19.23
C LEU A 110 -3.21 -8.18 18.48
N SER A 111 -2.80 -9.47 18.45
CA SER A 111 -1.69 -9.93 17.60
C SER A 111 -1.94 -9.61 16.14
N ALA A 112 -3.12 -9.88 15.61
CA ALA A 112 -3.47 -9.63 14.21
C ALA A 112 -3.44 -8.14 13.89
N ILE A 113 -3.97 -7.29 14.78
CA ILE A 113 -3.96 -5.83 14.62
C ILE A 113 -2.52 -5.31 14.62
N CYS A 114 -1.70 -5.68 15.60
CA CYS A 114 -0.31 -5.23 15.69
C CYS A 114 0.51 -5.71 14.48
N CYS A 115 0.33 -6.97 14.07
CA CYS A 115 0.98 -7.52 12.90
C CYS A 115 0.64 -6.73 11.63
N GLY A 116 -0.65 -6.50 11.37
CA GLY A 116 -1.10 -5.76 10.18
C GLY A 116 -0.60 -4.33 10.15
N VAL A 117 -0.64 -3.62 11.28
CA VAL A 117 -0.18 -2.22 11.39
C VAL A 117 1.34 -2.14 11.22
N LEU A 118 2.12 -2.93 11.97
CA LEU A 118 3.58 -2.89 11.90
C LEU A 118 4.09 -3.30 10.52
N SER A 119 3.56 -4.39 9.97
CA SER A 119 3.95 -4.83 8.63
C SER A 119 3.54 -3.81 7.57
N GLY A 120 2.33 -3.24 7.64
CA GLY A 120 1.87 -2.20 6.72
C GLY A 120 2.74 -0.96 6.71
N LEU A 121 3.18 -0.48 7.89
CA LEU A 121 4.15 0.61 8.01
C LEU A 121 5.50 0.24 7.38
N GLY A 122 6.01 -0.94 7.68
CA GLY A 122 7.30 -1.41 7.15
C GLY A 122 7.28 -1.54 5.62
N TYR A 123 6.25 -2.14 5.05
CA TYR A 123 6.09 -2.24 3.59
C TYR A 123 5.97 -0.88 2.93
N ALA A 124 5.14 0.03 3.48
CA ALA A 124 5.00 1.37 2.93
C ALA A 124 6.33 2.12 2.87
N MET A 125 7.13 2.06 3.95
CA MET A 125 8.45 2.71 4.00
C MET A 125 9.39 2.19 2.91
N ILE A 126 9.42 0.88 2.69
CA ILE A 126 10.26 0.23 1.67
C ILE A 126 9.79 0.61 0.26
N TYR A 127 8.47 0.58 -0.01
CA TYR A 127 7.92 0.89 -1.34
C TYR A 127 8.09 2.37 -1.72
N MET A 128 8.03 3.29 -0.75
CA MET A 128 8.30 4.71 -0.98
C MET A 128 9.74 5.00 -1.43
N ARG A 129 10.65 4.03 -1.28
CA ARG A 129 12.06 4.12 -1.74
C ARG A 129 12.33 3.34 -3.03
N ASP A 130 11.31 3.08 -3.84
CA ASP A 130 11.42 2.28 -5.08
C ASP A 130 12.12 0.94 -4.84
N SER A 131 11.72 0.24 -3.78
CA SER A 131 12.23 -1.06 -3.38
C SER A 131 11.10 -1.99 -2.98
N SER A 132 11.40 -3.25 -2.74
CA SER A 132 10.43 -4.30 -2.40
C SER A 132 11.09 -5.37 -1.54
N THR A 133 10.28 -6.05 -0.72
CA THR A 133 10.71 -7.24 0.00
C THR A 133 10.70 -8.50 -0.88
N GLY A 134 10.36 -8.37 -2.15
CA GLY A 134 10.30 -9.45 -3.11
C GLY A 134 8.96 -10.17 -3.16
N GLY A 135 8.95 -11.35 -3.77
CA GLY A 135 7.80 -12.25 -3.78
C GLY A 135 6.56 -11.69 -4.41
N SER A 136 5.43 -11.80 -3.70
CA SER A 136 4.14 -11.23 -4.14
C SER A 136 4.23 -9.75 -4.45
N ASP A 137 5.16 -9.02 -3.83
CA ASP A 137 5.36 -7.59 -4.08
C ASP A 137 5.82 -7.33 -5.52
N PHE A 138 6.69 -8.19 -6.08
CA PHE A 138 7.08 -8.09 -7.49
C PHE A 138 5.87 -8.28 -8.41
N ILE A 139 4.98 -9.21 -8.07
CA ILE A 139 3.73 -9.44 -8.81
C ILE A 139 2.84 -8.22 -8.68
N MET A 140 2.65 -7.72 -7.46
CA MET A 140 1.85 -6.53 -7.16
C MET A 140 2.35 -5.30 -7.91
N MET A 141 3.66 -5.03 -7.87
CA MET A 141 4.28 -3.92 -8.60
C MET A 141 4.18 -4.07 -10.12
N SER A 142 4.26 -5.30 -10.63
CA SER A 142 4.04 -5.59 -12.05
C SER A 142 2.58 -5.31 -12.46
N ILE A 143 1.61 -5.73 -11.64
CA ILE A 143 0.19 -5.42 -11.87
C ILE A 143 -0.05 -3.91 -11.81
N LYS A 144 0.55 -3.20 -10.84
CA LYS A 144 0.46 -1.74 -10.73
C LYS A 144 1.05 -1.03 -11.94
N ALA A 145 2.18 -1.51 -12.48
CA ALA A 145 2.78 -0.95 -13.69
C ALA A 145 1.88 -1.11 -14.92
N LEU A 146 1.16 -2.23 -15.03
CA LEU A 146 0.19 -2.48 -16.10
C LEU A 146 -1.15 -1.76 -15.87
N ASN A 147 -1.54 -1.53 -14.62
CA ASN A 147 -2.81 -0.92 -14.21
C ASN A 147 -2.60 0.23 -13.22
N PRO A 148 -2.15 1.42 -13.65
CA PRO A 148 -1.77 2.52 -12.76
C PRO A 148 -2.91 3.08 -11.90
N HIS A 149 -4.17 2.83 -12.29
CA HIS A 149 -5.36 3.32 -11.59
C HIS A 149 -5.70 2.53 -10.30
N LEU A 150 -5.16 1.31 -10.16
CA LEU A 150 -5.39 0.51 -8.95
C LEU A 150 -4.46 0.97 -7.82
N SER A 151 -4.95 1.00 -6.57
CA SER A 151 -4.07 1.22 -5.41
C SER A 151 -3.23 -0.02 -5.13
N LEU A 152 -2.03 0.18 -4.57
CA LEU A 152 -1.16 -0.94 -4.19
C LEU A 152 -1.81 -1.80 -3.10
N GLY A 153 -2.50 -1.18 -2.14
CA GLY A 153 -3.21 -1.89 -1.10
C GLY A 153 -4.31 -2.80 -1.64
N ASN A 154 -5.09 -2.35 -2.62
CA ASN A 154 -6.13 -3.18 -3.21
C ASN A 154 -5.55 -4.40 -3.94
N ILE A 155 -4.44 -4.23 -4.65
CA ILE A 155 -3.75 -5.34 -5.33
C ILE A 155 -3.17 -6.30 -4.28
N ALA A 156 -2.50 -5.76 -3.25
CA ALA A 156 -1.95 -6.53 -2.15
C ALA A 156 -3.04 -7.35 -1.46
N PHE A 157 -4.14 -6.73 -1.05
CA PHE A 157 -5.25 -7.42 -0.39
C PHE A 157 -5.80 -8.58 -1.23
N ALA A 158 -5.97 -8.38 -2.53
CA ALA A 158 -6.47 -9.43 -3.42
C ALA A 158 -5.51 -10.63 -3.52
N LEU A 159 -4.20 -10.38 -3.66
CA LEU A 159 -3.18 -11.42 -3.71
C LEU A 159 -3.05 -12.14 -2.35
N ASP A 160 -3.03 -11.38 -1.28
CA ASP A 160 -2.86 -11.88 0.07
C ASP A 160 -4.05 -12.71 0.54
N ALA A 161 -5.27 -12.33 0.17
CA ALA A 161 -6.46 -13.13 0.49
C ALA A 161 -6.36 -14.56 -0.06
N VAL A 162 -5.81 -14.73 -1.27
CA VAL A 162 -5.56 -16.05 -1.84
C VAL A 162 -4.56 -16.83 -1.00
N ILE A 163 -3.45 -16.23 -0.58
CA ILE A 163 -2.41 -16.87 0.24
C ILE A 163 -2.93 -17.23 1.62
N VAL A 164 -3.72 -16.34 2.24
CA VAL A 164 -4.35 -16.56 3.54
C VAL A 164 -5.32 -17.73 3.47
N ILE A 165 -6.16 -17.83 2.44
CA ILE A 165 -7.08 -18.96 2.25
C ILE A 165 -6.29 -20.26 2.10
N LEU A 166 -5.26 -20.29 1.26
CA LEU A 166 -4.41 -21.47 1.07
C LEU A 166 -3.70 -21.86 2.38
N GLY A 167 -3.12 -20.89 3.09
CA GLY A 167 -2.46 -21.12 4.37
C GLY A 167 -3.42 -21.69 5.43
N THR A 168 -4.64 -21.18 5.46
CA THR A 168 -5.66 -21.71 6.37
C THR A 168 -6.02 -23.15 6.05
N VAL A 169 -6.25 -23.50 4.78
CA VAL A 169 -6.64 -24.86 4.37
C VAL A 169 -5.52 -25.85 4.65
N ILE A 170 -4.26 -25.46 4.42
CA ILE A 170 -3.10 -26.34 4.54
C ILE A 170 -2.65 -26.52 6.01
N VAL A 171 -2.59 -25.42 6.76
CA VAL A 171 -1.94 -25.41 8.10
C VAL A 171 -2.96 -25.39 9.22
N SER A 172 -3.69 -24.30 9.38
CA SER A 172 -4.49 -24.09 10.59
C SER A 172 -5.80 -24.87 10.60
N ARG A 173 -6.45 -25.02 9.45
CA ARG A 173 -7.76 -25.69 9.28
C ARG A 173 -8.84 -25.15 10.23
N ASP A 174 -8.74 -23.89 10.58
CA ASP A 174 -9.52 -23.21 11.61
C ASP A 174 -10.07 -21.90 11.04
N VAL A 175 -11.37 -21.67 11.22
CA VAL A 175 -12.06 -20.48 10.71
C VAL A 175 -11.54 -19.19 11.37
N ASP A 176 -11.18 -19.26 12.67
CA ASP A 176 -10.64 -18.11 13.38
C ASP A 176 -9.32 -17.65 12.76
N SER A 177 -8.46 -18.59 12.37
CA SER A 177 -7.20 -18.30 11.69
C SER A 177 -7.41 -17.64 10.34
N LEU A 178 -8.45 -18.04 9.58
CA LEU A 178 -8.84 -17.35 8.34
C LEU A 178 -9.24 -15.91 8.60
N ILE A 179 -10.10 -15.71 9.61
CA ILE A 179 -10.57 -14.37 9.98
C ILE A 179 -9.39 -13.48 10.38
N TYR A 180 -8.50 -13.96 11.25
CA TYR A 180 -7.32 -13.19 11.67
C TYR A 180 -6.37 -12.89 10.49
N GLY A 181 -6.13 -13.84 9.60
CA GLY A 181 -5.32 -13.62 8.40
C GLY A 181 -5.91 -12.57 7.49
N LEU A 182 -7.23 -12.56 7.28
CA LEU A 182 -7.92 -11.52 6.51
C LEU A 182 -7.87 -10.15 7.20
N ILE A 183 -7.98 -10.10 8.54
CA ILE A 183 -7.82 -8.86 9.31
C ILE A 183 -6.40 -8.30 9.12
N VAL A 184 -5.37 -9.13 9.22
CA VAL A 184 -3.98 -8.73 8.98
C VAL A 184 -3.81 -8.16 7.57
N SER A 185 -4.28 -8.89 6.55
CA SER A 185 -4.18 -8.47 5.16
C SER A 185 -4.89 -7.12 4.91
N TYR A 186 -6.10 -6.97 5.45
CA TYR A 186 -6.85 -5.73 5.33
C TYR A 186 -6.17 -4.55 6.03
N LEU A 187 -5.72 -4.71 7.27
CA LEU A 187 -5.03 -3.66 8.03
C LEU A 187 -3.70 -3.29 7.37
N LEU A 188 -2.91 -4.28 6.93
CA LEU A 188 -1.67 -4.06 6.21
C LEU A 188 -1.91 -3.21 4.96
N SER A 189 -2.87 -3.59 4.14
CA SER A 189 -3.27 -2.90 2.92
C SER A 189 -3.74 -1.46 3.21
N LEU A 190 -4.57 -1.28 4.23
CA LEU A 190 -5.10 0.02 4.63
C LEU A 190 -4.00 0.95 5.14
N VAL A 191 -3.12 0.45 6.02
CA VAL A 191 -2.00 1.23 6.57
C VAL A 191 -1.01 1.60 5.46
N MET A 192 -0.68 0.64 4.59
CA MET A 192 0.20 0.86 3.45
C MET A 192 -0.33 1.97 2.54
N ASP A 193 -1.60 1.91 2.12
CA ASP A 193 -2.19 2.95 1.26
C ASP A 193 -2.23 4.31 1.96
N LYS A 194 -2.58 4.35 3.25
CA LYS A 194 -2.61 5.60 4.02
C LYS A 194 -1.25 6.25 4.16
N VAL A 195 -0.20 5.47 4.34
CA VAL A 195 1.17 5.98 4.45
C VAL A 195 1.72 6.41 3.09
N MET A 196 1.47 5.62 2.03
CA MET A 196 1.99 5.91 0.69
C MET A 196 1.30 7.06 -0.02
N TYR A 197 -0.04 7.12 0.08
CA TYR A 197 -0.84 8.10 -0.66
C TYR A 197 -1.39 9.23 0.22
N GLY A 198 -1.25 9.11 1.53
CA GLY A 198 -1.75 10.06 2.51
C GLY A 198 -3.21 9.82 2.89
N ILE A 199 -3.63 10.52 3.95
CA ILE A 199 -5.01 10.45 4.44
C ILE A 199 -5.94 11.29 3.57
N ASP A 200 -5.41 12.37 3.00
CA ASP A 200 -6.13 13.29 2.12
C ASP A 200 -5.63 13.13 0.66
N GLU A 201 -6.22 12.19 -0.06
CA GLU A 201 -6.05 12.14 -1.51
C GLU A 201 -6.61 13.42 -2.11
N GLY A 202 -5.74 14.26 -2.68
CA GLY A 202 -6.16 15.43 -3.43
C GLY A 202 -6.99 15.01 -4.65
N LYS A 203 -8.18 15.56 -4.80
CA LYS A 203 -9.05 15.38 -5.97
C LYS A 203 -9.12 16.67 -6.75
N LEU A 204 -9.24 16.54 -8.06
CA LEU A 204 -9.54 17.65 -8.93
C LEU A 204 -11.02 17.57 -9.30
N ALA A 205 -11.83 18.54 -8.83
CA ALA A 205 -13.16 18.74 -9.30
C ALA A 205 -13.12 19.49 -10.62
N LEU A 206 -13.74 18.95 -11.66
CA LEU A 206 -14.00 19.61 -12.92
C LEU A 206 -15.52 19.79 -13.02
N ILE A 207 -15.97 21.04 -13.03
CA ILE A 207 -17.38 21.41 -13.06
C ILE A 207 -17.62 22.13 -14.38
N VAL A 208 -18.41 21.53 -15.26
CA VAL A 208 -18.81 22.13 -16.51
C VAL A 208 -20.16 22.81 -16.29
N THR A 209 -20.24 24.10 -16.50
CA THR A 209 -21.44 24.90 -16.27
C THR A 209 -21.60 26.01 -17.32
N ASP A 210 -22.74 26.63 -17.36
CA ASP A 210 -22.97 27.81 -18.19
C ASP A 210 -22.25 29.04 -17.62
N PRO A 211 -21.78 29.98 -18.45
CA PRO A 211 -21.04 31.14 -17.99
C PRO A 211 -21.74 31.96 -16.90
N GLU A 212 -23.07 31.99 -16.93
CA GLU A 212 -23.93 32.72 -15.96
C GLU A 212 -23.77 32.23 -14.52
N HIS A 213 -23.58 30.92 -14.32
CA HIS A 213 -23.47 30.30 -12.99
C HIS A 213 -22.04 30.20 -12.46
N SER A 214 -21.04 30.40 -13.32
CA SER A 214 -19.64 30.13 -12.98
C SER A 214 -19.12 30.98 -11.83
N THR A 215 -19.45 32.28 -11.83
CA THR A 215 -18.98 33.21 -10.79
C THR A 215 -19.63 32.90 -9.44
N GLU A 216 -20.92 32.56 -9.41
CA GLU A 216 -21.64 32.21 -8.18
C GLU A 216 -21.10 30.91 -7.60
N ILE A 217 -20.84 29.90 -8.45
CA ILE A 217 -20.28 28.62 -8.02
C ILE A 217 -18.88 28.83 -7.42
N CYS A 218 -18.01 29.61 -8.07
CA CYS A 218 -16.67 29.91 -7.57
C CYS A 218 -16.72 30.63 -6.22
N PHE A 219 -17.57 31.65 -6.09
CA PHE A 219 -17.74 32.38 -4.84
C PHE A 219 -18.19 31.49 -3.70
N LYS A 220 -19.16 30.62 -3.94
CA LYS A 220 -19.66 29.69 -2.93
C LYS A 220 -18.67 28.57 -2.58
N ILE A 221 -17.85 28.13 -3.53
CA ILE A 221 -16.76 27.19 -3.23
C ILE A 221 -15.76 27.83 -2.28
N ASP A 222 -15.39 29.08 -2.49
CA ASP A 222 -14.47 29.80 -1.62
C ASP A 222 -15.10 30.06 -0.24
N GLU A 223 -16.32 30.59 -0.19
CA GLU A 223 -17.05 30.91 1.05
C GLU A 223 -17.28 29.69 1.96
N VAL A 224 -17.73 28.57 1.37
CA VAL A 224 -18.16 27.38 2.14
C VAL A 224 -17.00 26.41 2.41
N LEU A 225 -16.06 26.30 1.49
CA LEU A 225 -15.01 25.28 1.55
C LEU A 225 -13.60 25.85 1.73
N GLY A 226 -13.44 27.19 1.65
CA GLY A 226 -12.14 27.87 1.76
C GLY A 226 -11.16 27.40 0.68
N ARG A 227 -11.65 27.17 -0.56
CA ARG A 227 -10.83 26.67 -1.67
C ARG A 227 -10.95 27.59 -2.88
N GLY A 228 -9.79 28.01 -3.37
CA GLY A 228 -9.70 28.71 -4.64
C GLY A 228 -10.08 27.81 -5.81
N SER A 229 -10.64 28.42 -6.85
CA SER A 229 -10.99 27.73 -8.10
C SER A 229 -10.49 28.54 -9.31
N THR A 230 -10.30 27.84 -10.42
CA THR A 230 -9.86 28.43 -11.70
C THR A 230 -10.92 28.17 -12.75
N ILE A 231 -11.29 29.21 -13.48
CA ILE A 231 -12.25 29.11 -14.59
C ILE A 231 -11.48 28.97 -15.90
N LEU A 232 -11.81 27.96 -16.69
CA LEU A 232 -11.36 27.79 -18.07
C LEU A 232 -12.54 27.97 -19.01
N ASN A 233 -12.33 28.69 -20.09
CA ASN A 233 -13.34 28.82 -21.15
C ASN A 233 -13.31 27.56 -22.03
N GLY A 234 -14.46 27.03 -22.33
CA GLY A 234 -14.66 25.88 -23.18
C GLY A 234 -15.88 26.04 -24.07
N MET A 235 -16.07 25.10 -24.97
CA MET A 235 -17.22 25.08 -25.87
C MET A 235 -17.80 23.67 -25.88
N GLY A 236 -19.10 23.57 -25.81
CA GLY A 236 -19.81 22.29 -25.95
C GLY A 236 -19.52 21.66 -27.33
N SER A 237 -19.07 20.41 -27.36
CA SER A 237 -18.69 19.76 -28.63
C SER A 237 -19.88 19.56 -29.57
N TYR A 238 -21.07 19.35 -29.03
CA TYR A 238 -22.28 19.11 -29.78
C TYR A 238 -23.08 20.41 -29.98
N SER A 239 -23.43 21.13 -28.90
CA SER A 239 -24.29 22.35 -28.95
C SER A 239 -23.56 23.56 -29.48
N LYS A 240 -22.22 23.57 -29.44
CA LYS A 240 -21.35 24.73 -29.78
C LYS A 240 -21.54 25.93 -28.86
N ASP A 241 -22.24 25.76 -27.73
CA ASP A 241 -22.44 26.80 -26.74
C ASP A 241 -21.16 27.02 -25.93
N ASP A 242 -20.96 28.26 -25.48
CA ASP A 242 -19.90 28.60 -24.55
C ASP A 242 -20.15 27.95 -23.19
N LYS A 243 -19.13 27.32 -22.65
CA LYS A 243 -19.13 26.67 -21.32
C LYS A 243 -17.96 27.15 -20.51
N HIS A 244 -18.17 27.29 -19.21
CA HIS A 244 -17.09 27.47 -18.26
C HIS A 244 -16.78 26.14 -17.56
N ILE A 245 -15.49 25.83 -17.43
CA ILE A 245 -14.98 24.67 -16.71
C ILE A 245 -14.30 25.18 -15.45
N ILE A 246 -14.92 24.95 -14.29
CA ILE A 246 -14.36 25.36 -13.01
C ILE A 246 -13.49 24.21 -12.51
N MET A 247 -12.22 24.49 -12.26
CA MET A 247 -11.24 23.57 -11.69
C MET A 247 -11.03 23.91 -10.23
N CYS A 248 -11.24 22.95 -9.32
CA CYS A 248 -10.98 23.11 -7.90
C CYS A 248 -10.23 21.90 -7.33
N ALA A 249 -9.06 22.13 -6.74
CA ALA A 249 -8.34 21.09 -6.00
C ALA A 249 -8.93 20.96 -4.60
N CYS A 250 -9.42 19.77 -4.26
CA CYS A 250 -10.14 19.52 -3.02
C CYS A 250 -9.85 18.12 -2.48
N ASN A 251 -10.21 17.85 -1.22
CA ASN A 251 -10.21 16.52 -0.64
C ASN A 251 -11.57 15.81 -0.81
N ASN A 252 -11.64 14.54 -0.38
CA ASN A 252 -12.86 13.73 -0.48
C ASN A 252 -14.09 14.38 0.21
N LYS A 253 -13.90 14.97 1.37
CA LYS A 253 -14.97 15.64 2.14
C LYS A 253 -15.44 16.90 1.42
N GLN A 254 -14.50 17.69 0.91
CA GLN A 254 -14.79 18.90 0.15
C GLN A 254 -15.45 18.57 -1.20
N MET A 255 -15.05 17.49 -1.88
CA MET A 255 -15.69 17.02 -3.10
C MET A 255 -17.20 16.74 -2.90
N TYR A 256 -17.55 16.12 -1.77
CA TYR A 256 -18.97 15.92 -1.42
C TYR A 256 -19.70 17.25 -1.23
N GLY A 257 -19.06 18.22 -0.55
CA GLY A 257 -19.59 19.58 -0.38
C GLY A 257 -19.79 20.30 -1.71
N ILE A 258 -18.80 20.25 -2.61
CA ILE A 258 -18.87 20.81 -3.97
C ILE A 258 -20.04 20.20 -4.74
N ARG A 259 -20.19 18.87 -4.73
CA ARG A 259 -21.28 18.19 -5.45
C ARG A 259 -22.67 18.58 -4.94
N LYS A 260 -22.80 18.77 -3.62
CA LYS A 260 -24.06 19.23 -3.02
C LYS A 260 -24.38 20.67 -3.39
N LEU A 261 -23.37 21.54 -3.38
CA LEU A 261 -23.47 22.94 -3.70
C LEU A 261 -23.88 23.16 -5.18
N ILE A 262 -23.21 22.45 -6.11
CA ILE A 262 -23.50 22.54 -7.54
C ILE A 262 -24.96 22.18 -7.83
N LYS A 263 -25.44 21.06 -7.26
CA LYS A 263 -26.83 20.62 -7.45
C LYS A 263 -27.89 21.65 -7.01
N THR A 264 -27.50 22.63 -6.17
CA THR A 264 -28.39 23.67 -5.70
C THR A 264 -28.39 24.86 -6.65
N ILE A 265 -27.27 25.13 -7.35
CA ILE A 265 -27.12 26.30 -8.24
C ILE A 265 -27.42 25.91 -9.69
N ASP A 266 -26.86 24.78 -10.13
CA ASP A 266 -27.04 24.24 -11.48
C ASP A 266 -27.45 22.77 -11.38
N PRO A 267 -28.74 22.47 -11.35
CA PRO A 267 -29.28 21.11 -11.16
C PRO A 267 -29.15 20.21 -12.39
N LYS A 268 -28.71 20.78 -13.55
CA LYS A 268 -28.47 20.00 -14.77
C LYS A 268 -27.16 19.26 -14.70
#